data_01b3fa045e30c14abbaa77732a8637a8
#
_entry.id   01b3fa045e30c14abbaa77732a8637a8
#
_cell.length_a   1.000
_cell.length_b   1.000
_cell.length_c   1.000
_cell.angle_alpha   90.00
_cell.angle_beta   90.00
_cell.angle_gamma   90.00
#
_symmetry.space_group_name_H-M   'P 1'
#
loop_
_entity.id
_entity.type
_entity.pdbx_description
1 polymer ?
#
loop_
_entity_poly.entity_id
_entity_poly.type
_entity_poly.pdbx_seq_one_letter_code
_entity_poly.pdbx_strand_id
1 'polypeptide(L)'
;MRKLFRQIALSLVAAVAVVSAPARAADPSGEEIVKRSLEAFYYAGNDIRAKVQMKLINPQGQVREREMTMLRINLGKSGDQRYYIFFHGPADVKGTSFLVWKYPGKDSDRWIYVPALKLVKRIAADDKRSSFVGSDFTYEDVSGRNLQDETHALVRKEELGGRPAYVVESKPKTVIDYSRRLSWIDSERWLPLKEEYFDARNQPLRTFTADKVEQTGKQWTVMARSMKNLQSAHRTEVVYQAMEYDIGLKQDIFTERYLRDAPAQWVR
;
A
#
# COMPACT_ATOMS: atom_id res chain seq x y z
N MET A 1 -37.83 90.86 -0.12
CA MET A 1 -38.31 89.56 -0.47
C MET A 1 -37.18 88.73 -1.05
N ARG A 2 -36.45 87.96 -0.26
CA ARG A 2 -35.35 87.08 -0.68
C ARG A 2 -35.75 85.62 -0.55
N LYS A 3 -35.82 84.89 -1.64
CA LYS A 3 -36.06 83.46 -1.68
C LYS A 3 -34.77 82.68 -1.48
N LEU A 4 -34.74 81.87 -0.40
CA LEU A 4 -33.66 80.97 -0.09
C LEU A 4 -33.86 79.66 -0.87
N PHE A 5 -32.94 79.32 -1.79
CA PHE A 5 -32.90 77.97 -2.44
C PHE A 5 -32.05 77.04 -1.54
N ARG A 6 -32.64 76.01 -1.02
CA ARG A 6 -31.99 74.92 -0.33
C ARG A 6 -31.61 73.84 -1.35
N GLN A 7 -30.33 73.69 -1.66
CA GLN A 7 -29.82 72.56 -2.44
C GLN A 7 -29.67 71.35 -1.53
N ILE A 8 -30.33 70.27 -1.82
CA ILE A 8 -30.17 68.95 -1.18
C ILE A 8 -29.16 68.17 -2.04
N ALA A 9 -27.95 67.97 -1.51
CA ALA A 9 -26.96 67.06 -2.13
C ALA A 9 -27.27 65.60 -1.75
N LEU A 10 -27.65 64.81 -2.73
CA LEU A 10 -27.90 63.38 -2.59
C LEU A 10 -26.55 62.65 -2.76
N SER A 11 -25.96 62.17 -1.65
CA SER A 11 -24.73 61.38 -1.69
C SER A 11 -25.07 59.92 -1.97
N LEU A 12 -24.73 59.46 -3.15
CA LEU A 12 -24.86 58.04 -3.58
C LEU A 12 -23.69 57.25 -3.00
N VAL A 13 -23.90 56.47 -1.95
CA VAL A 13 -22.90 55.51 -1.42
C VAL A 13 -23.01 54.22 -2.26
N ALA A 14 -22.05 54.00 -3.14
CA ALA A 14 -21.92 52.75 -3.87
C ALA A 14 -21.30 51.69 -2.94
N ALA A 15 -22.10 50.74 -2.50
CA ALA A 15 -21.64 49.57 -1.76
C ALA A 15 -20.96 48.59 -2.73
N VAL A 16 -19.61 48.52 -2.66
CA VAL A 16 -18.84 47.51 -3.37
C VAL A 16 -18.97 46.18 -2.63
N ALA A 17 -19.78 45.26 -3.16
CA ALA A 17 -19.84 43.90 -2.68
C ALA A 17 -18.54 43.14 -3.08
N VAL A 18 -17.65 42.95 -2.11
CA VAL A 18 -16.47 42.11 -2.29
C VAL A 18 -16.97 40.66 -2.30
N VAL A 19 -17.10 40.07 -3.48
CA VAL A 19 -17.37 38.65 -3.67
C VAL A 19 -16.09 37.90 -3.31
N SER A 20 -16.01 37.39 -2.08
CA SER A 20 -14.94 36.51 -1.64
C SER A 20 -15.07 35.21 -2.44
N ALA A 21 -14.18 34.97 -3.40
CA ALA A 21 -14.06 33.67 -4.04
C ALA A 21 -13.71 32.63 -2.95
N PRO A 22 -14.37 31.46 -2.93
CA PRO A 22 -14.03 30.40 -1.97
C PRO A 22 -12.56 30.06 -2.14
N ALA A 23 -11.79 30.17 -1.07
CA ALA A 23 -10.41 29.77 -1.03
C ALA A 23 -10.34 28.26 -1.37
N ARG A 24 -9.80 27.93 -2.55
CA ARG A 24 -9.59 26.54 -2.93
C ARG A 24 -8.59 25.94 -1.93
N ALA A 25 -9.02 24.92 -1.19
CA ALA A 25 -8.13 24.23 -0.27
C ALA A 25 -6.83 23.85 -1.00
N ALA A 26 -5.70 24.14 -0.40
CA ALA A 26 -4.41 23.76 -0.96
C ALA A 26 -4.34 22.24 -1.12
N ASP A 27 -3.66 21.78 -2.15
CA ASP A 27 -3.45 20.35 -2.35
C ASP A 27 -2.68 19.74 -1.18
N PRO A 28 -2.98 18.49 -0.79
CA PRO A 28 -2.23 17.81 0.26
C PRO A 28 -0.76 17.65 -0.17
N SER A 29 0.15 17.67 0.80
CA SER A 29 1.56 17.41 0.53
C SER A 29 1.80 15.99 0.05
N GLY A 30 2.93 15.73 -0.63
CA GLY A 30 3.30 14.38 -1.06
C GLY A 30 3.35 13.39 0.11
N GLU A 31 3.85 13.82 1.27
CA GLU A 31 3.89 13.02 2.50
C GLU A 31 2.48 12.67 3.00
N GLU A 32 1.56 13.64 3.05
CA GLU A 32 0.18 13.42 3.45
C GLU A 32 -0.55 12.47 2.50
N ILE A 33 -0.31 12.59 1.18
CA ILE A 33 -0.90 11.71 0.17
C ILE A 33 -0.43 10.27 0.38
N VAL A 34 0.88 10.05 0.55
CA VAL A 34 1.44 8.71 0.78
C VAL A 34 0.97 8.13 2.11
N LYS A 35 0.91 8.95 3.17
CA LYS A 35 0.39 8.53 4.47
C LYS A 35 -1.04 7.99 4.35
N ARG A 36 -1.96 8.74 3.72
CA ARG A 36 -3.34 8.30 3.50
C ARG A 36 -3.41 7.04 2.63
N SER A 37 -2.52 6.94 1.64
CA SER A 37 -2.44 5.75 0.80
C SER A 37 -2.00 4.52 1.58
N LEU A 38 -1.00 4.64 2.45
CA LEU A 38 -0.58 3.56 3.33
C LEU A 38 -1.72 3.14 4.28
N GLU A 39 -2.44 4.10 4.85
CA GLU A 39 -3.59 3.86 5.72
C GLU A 39 -4.70 3.11 4.97
N ALA A 40 -5.09 3.56 3.78
CA ALA A 40 -6.14 2.93 2.98
C ALA A 40 -5.76 1.52 2.50
N PHE A 41 -4.50 1.30 2.14
CA PHE A 41 -4.07 0.05 1.52
C PHE A 41 -3.63 -1.01 2.54
N TYR A 42 -2.93 -0.61 3.60
CA TYR A 42 -2.35 -1.56 4.58
C TYR A 42 -3.10 -1.60 5.92
N TYR A 43 -3.89 -0.57 6.27
CA TYR A 43 -4.52 -0.46 7.60
C TYR A 43 -6.05 -0.55 7.56
N ALA A 44 -6.67 -0.80 6.39
CA ALA A 44 -8.11 -0.93 6.26
C ALA A 44 -8.65 -2.05 7.17
N GLY A 45 -9.72 -1.76 7.95
CA GLY A 45 -10.27 -2.67 8.98
C GLY A 45 -9.33 -2.88 10.17
N ASN A 46 -9.83 -3.46 11.27
CA ASN A 46 -9.02 -3.78 12.44
C ASN A 46 -8.15 -5.02 12.19
N ASP A 47 -8.70 -6.00 11.51
CA ASP A 47 -8.02 -7.22 11.11
C ASP A 47 -8.53 -7.71 9.74
N ILE A 48 -7.80 -8.62 9.11
CA ILE A 48 -8.20 -9.28 7.88
C ILE A 48 -7.84 -10.76 7.87
N ARG A 49 -8.67 -11.53 7.17
CA ARG A 49 -8.32 -12.85 6.61
C ARG A 49 -8.51 -12.79 5.10
N ALA A 50 -7.51 -13.25 4.35
CA ALA A 50 -7.59 -13.31 2.90
C ALA A 50 -7.13 -14.65 2.36
N LYS A 51 -7.89 -15.24 1.41
CA LYS A 51 -7.45 -16.34 0.57
C LYS A 51 -6.81 -15.76 -0.68
N VAL A 52 -5.56 -16.13 -0.93
CA VAL A 52 -4.72 -15.48 -1.94
C VAL A 52 -4.22 -16.55 -2.92
N GLN A 53 -4.38 -16.28 -4.21
CA GLN A 53 -3.71 -16.98 -5.29
C GLN A 53 -2.64 -16.06 -5.88
N MET A 54 -1.42 -16.59 -6.03
CA MET A 54 -0.30 -15.87 -6.63
C MET A 54 0.23 -16.69 -7.79
N LYS A 55 0.48 -16.04 -8.94
CA LYS A 55 1.09 -16.61 -10.14
C LYS A 55 2.43 -15.93 -10.38
N LEU A 56 3.49 -16.73 -10.47
CA LEU A 56 4.83 -16.32 -10.85
C LEU A 56 5.04 -16.73 -12.29
N ILE A 57 5.27 -15.78 -13.18
CA ILE A 57 5.32 -15.98 -14.63
C ILE A 57 6.69 -15.56 -15.13
N ASN A 58 7.45 -16.52 -15.66
CA ASN A 58 8.78 -16.24 -16.18
C ASN A 58 8.73 -15.67 -17.63
N PRO A 59 9.86 -15.21 -18.20
CA PRO A 59 9.89 -14.65 -19.56
C PRO A 59 9.42 -15.62 -20.66
N GLN A 60 9.48 -16.92 -20.43
CA GLN A 60 9.00 -17.97 -21.35
C GLN A 60 7.51 -18.27 -21.20
N GLY A 61 6.79 -17.54 -20.30
CA GLY A 61 5.37 -17.74 -20.05
C GLY A 61 5.05 -18.94 -19.16
N GLN A 62 6.05 -19.62 -18.58
CA GLN A 62 5.80 -20.70 -17.62
C GLN A 62 5.27 -20.12 -16.32
N VAL A 63 4.25 -20.77 -15.76
CA VAL A 63 3.52 -20.30 -14.55
C VAL A 63 3.81 -21.25 -13.39
N ARG A 64 4.16 -20.65 -12.24
CA ARG A 64 4.15 -21.33 -10.93
C ARG A 64 3.09 -20.68 -10.07
N GLU A 65 2.18 -21.48 -9.56
CA GLU A 65 1.11 -20.98 -8.70
C GLU A 65 1.48 -21.13 -7.23
N ARG A 66 0.87 -20.31 -6.38
CA ARG A 66 0.96 -20.34 -4.92
C ARG A 66 -0.44 -20.10 -4.37
N GLU A 67 -0.85 -20.91 -3.42
CA GLU A 67 -2.10 -20.73 -2.67
C GLU A 67 -1.75 -20.46 -1.22
N MET A 68 -2.31 -19.41 -0.65
CA MET A 68 -1.99 -19.03 0.73
C MET A 68 -3.17 -18.35 1.43
N THR A 69 -3.18 -18.43 2.74
CA THR A 69 -4.00 -17.59 3.60
C THR A 69 -3.13 -16.50 4.23
N MET A 70 -3.58 -15.26 4.15
CA MET A 70 -2.97 -14.12 4.82
C MET A 70 -3.88 -13.63 5.95
N LEU A 71 -3.30 -13.46 7.12
CA LEU A 71 -3.90 -12.84 8.30
C LEU A 71 -3.14 -11.55 8.62
N ARG A 72 -3.87 -10.52 9.01
CA ARG A 72 -3.29 -9.27 9.54
C ARG A 72 -4.14 -8.75 10.69
N ILE A 73 -3.51 -8.15 11.68
CA ILE A 73 -4.17 -7.40 12.77
C ILE A 73 -3.47 -6.07 12.98
N ASN A 74 -4.25 -5.01 13.21
CA ASN A 74 -3.77 -3.72 13.69
C ASN A 74 -3.78 -3.71 15.22
N LEU A 75 -2.72 -3.21 15.85
CA LEU A 75 -2.59 -3.20 17.30
C LEU A 75 -2.66 -1.78 17.85
N GLY A 76 -3.80 -1.46 18.44
CA GLY A 76 -4.02 -0.18 19.11
C GLY A 76 -3.84 1.04 18.20
N LYS A 77 -3.48 2.18 18.83
CA LYS A 77 -3.29 3.46 18.14
C LYS A 77 -1.83 3.70 17.67
N SER A 78 -0.91 2.81 18.03
CA SER A 78 0.52 2.95 17.70
C SER A 78 0.82 2.74 16.22
N GLY A 79 -0.10 2.12 15.48
CA GLY A 79 0.10 1.72 14.08
C GLY A 79 0.89 0.41 13.94
N ASP A 80 1.17 -0.27 15.04
CA ASP A 80 1.78 -1.60 15.01
C ASP A 80 0.84 -2.59 14.32
N GLN A 81 1.42 -3.50 13.55
CA GLN A 81 0.67 -4.54 12.86
C GLN A 81 1.36 -5.90 13.05
N ARG A 82 0.57 -6.96 12.93
CA ARG A 82 1.08 -8.33 12.82
C ARG A 82 0.53 -8.94 11.57
N TYR A 83 1.38 -9.66 10.84
CA TYR A 83 1.02 -10.42 9.65
C TYR A 83 1.42 -11.87 9.86
N TYR A 84 0.57 -12.77 9.37
CA TYR A 84 0.86 -14.19 9.28
C TYR A 84 0.39 -14.69 7.92
N ILE A 85 1.27 -15.40 7.19
CA ILE A 85 0.94 -15.97 5.88
C ILE A 85 1.27 -17.46 5.95
N PHE A 86 0.33 -18.30 5.49
CA PHE A 86 0.50 -19.75 5.41
C PHE A 86 0.27 -20.22 3.99
N PHE A 87 1.22 -20.98 3.45
CA PHE A 87 1.17 -21.52 2.10
C PHE A 87 0.51 -22.91 2.11
N HIS A 88 -0.58 -23.07 1.36
CA HIS A 88 -1.31 -24.32 1.20
C HIS A 88 -0.73 -25.21 0.09
N GLY A 89 -0.18 -24.62 -0.93
CA GLY A 89 0.37 -25.27 -2.11
C GLY A 89 1.19 -24.36 -3.00
N PRO A 90 1.85 -24.93 -3.98
CA PRO A 90 2.06 -26.38 -4.27
C PRO A 90 3.06 -27.04 -3.31
N ALA A 91 3.45 -28.29 -3.59
CA ALA A 91 4.25 -29.13 -2.69
C ALA A 91 5.59 -28.53 -2.29
N ASP A 92 6.24 -27.75 -3.16
CA ASP A 92 7.54 -27.09 -2.91
C ASP A 92 7.49 -26.00 -1.85
N VAL A 93 6.32 -25.38 -1.60
CA VAL A 93 6.12 -24.34 -0.59
C VAL A 93 5.07 -24.70 0.46
N LYS A 94 4.37 -25.83 0.31
CA LYS A 94 3.32 -26.24 1.25
C LYS A 94 3.83 -26.28 2.68
N GLY A 95 3.09 -25.64 3.59
CA GLY A 95 3.45 -25.51 4.99
C GLY A 95 4.48 -24.44 5.30
N THR A 96 5.03 -23.75 4.29
CA THR A 96 5.80 -22.53 4.53
C THR A 96 4.92 -21.52 5.23
N SER A 97 5.46 -20.85 6.24
CA SER A 97 4.77 -19.79 6.95
C SER A 97 5.67 -18.57 7.12
N PHE A 98 5.07 -17.40 7.10
CA PHE A 98 5.75 -16.12 7.22
C PHE A 98 5.08 -15.27 8.28
N LEU A 99 5.86 -14.68 9.19
CA LEU A 99 5.41 -13.84 10.28
C LEU A 99 6.09 -12.48 10.20
N VAL A 100 5.32 -11.40 10.39
CA VAL A 100 5.84 -10.05 10.52
C VAL A 100 5.28 -9.40 11.77
N TRP A 101 6.17 -8.79 12.54
CA TRP A 101 5.82 -7.78 13.53
C TRP A 101 6.28 -6.44 13.00
N LYS A 102 5.32 -5.68 12.50
CA LYS A 102 5.56 -4.35 11.94
C LYS A 102 5.45 -3.30 13.03
N TYR A 103 6.39 -2.36 12.97
CA TYR A 103 6.45 -1.21 13.86
C TYR A 103 6.60 0.07 13.02
N PRO A 104 5.77 1.10 13.23
CA PRO A 104 5.99 2.41 12.62
C PRO A 104 7.31 3.01 13.09
N GLY A 105 8.08 3.57 12.15
CA GLY A 105 9.29 4.33 12.45
C GLY A 105 10.53 3.51 12.86
N LYS A 106 10.45 2.18 12.87
CA LYS A 106 11.62 1.30 13.03
C LYS A 106 11.51 0.05 12.16
N ASP A 107 12.61 -0.69 12.04
CA ASP A 107 12.61 -1.94 11.27
C ASP A 107 11.66 -2.98 11.90
N SER A 108 10.96 -3.68 11.03
CA SER A 108 10.04 -4.75 11.40
C SER A 108 10.80 -6.04 11.63
N ASP A 109 10.33 -6.86 12.57
CA ASP A 109 10.81 -8.22 12.71
C ASP A 109 10.10 -9.15 11.74
N ARG A 110 10.83 -10.02 11.06
CA ARG A 110 10.31 -10.94 10.04
C ARG A 110 10.91 -12.32 10.21
N TRP A 111 10.08 -13.35 10.11
CA TRP A 111 10.49 -14.74 10.16
C TRP A 111 9.81 -15.55 9.07
N ILE A 112 10.53 -16.52 8.53
CA ILE A 112 9.99 -17.52 7.61
C ILE A 112 10.31 -18.92 8.12
N TYR A 113 9.34 -19.80 8.09
CA TYR A 113 9.53 -21.22 8.32
C TYR A 113 9.54 -21.95 6.99
N VAL A 114 10.55 -22.76 6.75
CA VAL A 114 10.71 -23.60 5.55
C VAL A 114 10.60 -25.06 5.97
N PRO A 115 9.48 -25.74 5.73
CA PRO A 115 9.24 -27.11 6.20
C PRO A 115 10.28 -28.12 5.71
N ALA A 116 10.72 -28.03 4.46
CA ALA A 116 11.72 -28.92 3.88
C ALA A 116 13.06 -28.89 4.65
N LEU A 117 13.38 -27.76 5.28
CA LEU A 117 14.59 -27.59 6.10
C LEU A 117 14.29 -27.70 7.60
N LYS A 118 13.01 -27.81 8.01
CA LYS A 118 12.55 -27.72 9.43
C LYS A 118 13.11 -26.49 10.14
N LEU A 119 13.36 -25.41 9.40
CA LEU A 119 14.08 -24.23 9.87
C LEU A 119 13.16 -23.02 9.94
N VAL A 120 13.18 -22.32 11.08
CA VAL A 120 12.71 -20.93 11.20
C VAL A 120 13.91 -20.02 10.99
N LYS A 121 13.87 -19.18 9.96
CA LYS A 121 14.90 -18.17 9.68
C LYS A 121 14.32 -16.80 9.98
N ARG A 122 15.04 -15.99 10.76
CA ARG A 122 14.78 -14.56 10.87
C ARG A 122 15.36 -13.87 9.63
N ILE A 123 14.57 -13.00 9.01
CA ILE A 123 14.99 -12.20 7.85
C ILE A 123 15.62 -10.93 8.40
N ALA A 124 16.88 -10.68 8.04
CA ALA A 124 17.58 -9.48 8.48
C ALA A 124 16.92 -8.21 7.94
N ALA A 125 17.10 -7.08 8.64
CA ALA A 125 16.56 -5.79 8.23
C ALA A 125 17.02 -5.41 6.82
N ASP A 126 18.28 -5.69 6.47
CA ASP A 126 18.85 -5.40 5.15
C ASP A 126 18.26 -6.29 4.05
N ASP A 127 17.74 -7.48 4.39
CA ASP A 127 17.09 -8.40 3.45
C ASP A 127 15.61 -8.06 3.21
N LYS A 128 15.06 -7.02 3.83
CA LYS A 128 13.62 -6.67 3.73
C LYS A 128 13.14 -6.43 2.29
N ARG A 129 14.06 -6.06 1.40
CA ARG A 129 13.81 -5.81 -0.04
C ARG A 129 14.16 -6.99 -0.94
N SER A 130 14.56 -8.13 -0.37
CA SER A 130 14.70 -9.37 -1.11
C SER A 130 13.35 -9.92 -1.55
N SER A 131 13.36 -10.76 -2.58
CA SER A 131 12.16 -11.39 -3.16
C SER A 131 11.36 -12.19 -2.12
N PHE A 132 10.06 -11.93 -2.03
CA PHE A 132 9.13 -12.71 -1.23
C PHE A 132 8.82 -14.04 -1.92
N VAL A 133 9.42 -15.13 -1.44
CA VAL A 133 9.19 -16.51 -1.91
C VAL A 133 9.28 -16.67 -3.43
N GLY A 134 10.28 -15.99 -4.04
CA GLY A 134 10.55 -16.03 -5.47
C GLY A 134 9.65 -15.16 -6.35
N SER A 135 8.78 -14.32 -5.74
CA SER A 135 7.94 -13.35 -6.46
C SER A 135 8.69 -12.05 -6.78
N ASP A 136 8.07 -11.18 -7.60
CA ASP A 136 8.57 -9.83 -7.86
C ASP A 136 8.21 -8.84 -6.74
N PHE A 137 7.40 -9.25 -5.78
CA PHE A 137 7.18 -8.53 -4.53
C PHE A 137 8.31 -8.81 -3.56
N THR A 138 8.67 -7.82 -2.77
CA THR A 138 9.64 -7.95 -1.68
C THR A 138 8.96 -8.28 -0.36
N TYR A 139 9.72 -8.73 0.65
CA TYR A 139 9.19 -8.90 2.01
C TYR A 139 8.58 -7.60 2.55
N GLU A 140 9.14 -6.45 2.18
CA GLU A 140 8.62 -5.14 2.57
C GLU A 140 7.32 -4.79 1.84
N ASP A 141 7.15 -5.18 0.57
CA ASP A 141 5.90 -4.96 -0.19
C ASP A 141 4.71 -5.72 0.42
N VAL A 142 4.95 -6.79 1.18
CA VAL A 142 3.89 -7.56 1.86
C VAL A 142 3.27 -6.77 3.02
N SER A 143 4.09 -6.10 3.83
CA SER A 143 3.64 -5.41 5.05
C SER A 143 3.63 -3.88 4.93
N GLY A 144 4.09 -3.34 3.80
CA GLY A 144 4.21 -1.91 3.56
C GLY A 144 5.47 -1.28 4.14
N ARG A 145 5.89 -0.19 3.51
CA ARG A 145 7.07 0.60 3.91
C ARG A 145 6.75 1.53 5.06
N ASN A 146 7.78 1.96 5.78
CA ASN A 146 7.65 3.06 6.70
C ASN A 146 7.64 4.38 5.91
N LEU A 147 6.71 5.29 6.24
CA LEU A 147 6.62 6.60 5.62
C LEU A 147 7.94 7.37 5.73
N GLN A 148 8.61 7.25 6.87
CA GLN A 148 9.83 8.00 7.17
C GLN A 148 11.11 7.48 6.47
N ASP A 149 11.05 6.31 5.82
CA ASP A 149 12.20 5.75 5.09
C ASP A 149 12.44 6.44 3.75
N GLU A 150 11.47 7.25 3.29
CA GLU A 150 11.50 7.97 2.02
C GLU A 150 11.17 9.46 2.19
N THR A 151 11.50 10.27 1.21
CA THR A 151 10.96 11.62 1.02
C THR A 151 9.89 11.57 -0.07
N HIS A 152 8.85 12.40 0.05
CA HIS A 152 7.68 12.36 -0.82
C HIS A 152 7.36 13.75 -1.36
N ALA A 153 7.19 13.87 -2.67
CA ALA A 153 6.84 15.12 -3.34
C ALA A 153 5.64 14.90 -4.29
N LEU A 154 4.59 15.70 -4.16
CA LEU A 154 3.53 15.77 -5.16
C LEU A 154 4.11 16.36 -6.45
N VAL A 155 4.09 15.58 -7.55
CA VAL A 155 4.63 16.01 -8.85
C VAL A 155 3.55 16.66 -9.70
N ARG A 156 2.37 16.03 -9.77
CA ARG A 156 1.23 16.48 -10.58
C ARG A 156 -0.06 15.73 -10.20
N LYS A 157 -1.15 16.19 -10.77
CA LYS A 157 -2.43 15.48 -10.80
C LYS A 157 -2.71 15.06 -12.23
N GLU A 158 -3.22 13.87 -12.42
CA GLU A 158 -3.67 13.39 -13.72
C GLU A 158 -4.77 12.34 -13.57
N GLU A 159 -5.37 11.96 -14.67
CA GLU A 159 -6.33 10.85 -14.69
C GLU A 159 -5.62 9.56 -15.08
N LEU A 160 -5.89 8.47 -14.37
CA LEU A 160 -5.44 7.13 -14.71
C LEU A 160 -6.63 6.17 -14.75
N GLY A 161 -6.92 5.61 -15.93
CA GLY A 161 -8.03 4.66 -16.09
C GLY A 161 -9.41 5.22 -15.69
N GLY A 162 -9.69 6.49 -15.97
CA GLY A 162 -10.94 7.16 -15.61
C GLY A 162 -11.02 7.59 -14.14
N ARG A 163 -9.90 7.55 -13.40
CA ARG A 163 -9.83 7.93 -11.98
C ARG A 163 -8.88 9.10 -11.77
N PRO A 164 -9.30 10.15 -11.04
CA PRO A 164 -8.42 11.24 -10.68
C PRO A 164 -7.35 10.74 -9.70
N ALA A 165 -6.09 11.03 -9.99
CA ALA A 165 -4.97 10.55 -9.22
C ALA A 165 -3.95 11.66 -8.90
N TYR A 166 -3.34 11.56 -7.73
CA TYR A 166 -2.11 12.24 -7.39
C TYR A 166 -0.92 11.43 -7.86
N VAL A 167 0.03 12.06 -8.55
CA VAL A 167 1.32 11.45 -8.88
C VAL A 167 2.36 11.96 -7.91
N VAL A 168 2.86 11.04 -7.08
CA VAL A 168 3.84 11.35 -6.04
C VAL A 168 5.16 10.69 -6.37
N GLU A 169 6.25 11.47 -6.35
CA GLU A 169 7.61 10.93 -6.38
C GLU A 169 8.07 10.63 -4.96
N SER A 170 8.53 9.40 -4.73
CA SER A 170 9.14 8.97 -3.48
C SER A 170 10.60 8.58 -3.73
N LYS A 171 11.51 9.08 -2.87
CA LYS A 171 12.95 8.76 -2.92
C LYS A 171 13.39 8.16 -1.60
N PRO A 172 13.93 6.92 -1.59
CA PRO A 172 14.44 6.33 -0.38
C PRO A 172 15.64 7.13 0.16
N LYS A 173 15.70 7.32 1.48
CA LYS A 173 16.82 7.97 2.15
C LYS A 173 18.10 7.15 2.04
N THR A 174 17.95 5.82 1.90
CA THR A 174 19.04 4.89 1.61
C THR A 174 18.67 4.08 0.38
N VAL A 175 19.46 4.20 -0.69
CA VAL A 175 19.24 3.45 -1.94
C VAL A 175 19.73 2.02 -1.73
N ILE A 176 18.84 1.04 -1.93
CA ILE A 176 19.15 -0.39 -1.84
C ILE A 176 18.82 -1.07 -3.17
N ASP A 177 17.53 -1.05 -3.59
CA ASP A 177 17.05 -1.70 -4.80
C ASP A 177 16.55 -0.72 -5.87
N TYR A 178 15.97 0.43 -5.46
CA TYR A 178 15.53 1.50 -6.36
C TYR A 178 15.98 2.86 -5.85
N SER A 179 16.14 3.82 -6.77
CA SER A 179 16.55 5.19 -6.46
C SER A 179 15.35 6.13 -6.30
N ARG A 180 14.27 5.85 -7.01
CA ARG A 180 13.01 6.60 -6.93
C ARG A 180 11.82 5.75 -7.38
N ARG A 181 10.65 6.18 -6.95
CA ARG A 181 9.37 5.59 -7.32
C ARG A 181 8.37 6.70 -7.64
N LEU A 182 7.61 6.54 -8.73
CA LEU A 182 6.42 7.33 -9.01
C LEU A 182 5.18 6.50 -8.65
N SER A 183 4.28 7.07 -7.84
CA SER A 183 3.06 6.41 -7.42
C SER A 183 1.85 7.22 -7.87
N TRP A 184 0.92 6.59 -8.60
CA TRP A 184 -0.40 7.10 -8.93
C TRP A 184 -1.37 6.67 -7.84
N ILE A 185 -1.83 7.61 -7.04
CA ILE A 185 -2.70 7.36 -5.89
C ILE A 185 -4.07 7.97 -6.19
N ASP A 186 -5.11 7.13 -6.18
CA ASP A 186 -6.51 7.57 -6.34
C ASP A 186 -6.84 8.67 -5.33
N SER A 187 -7.25 9.85 -5.81
CA SER A 187 -7.46 11.00 -4.94
C SER A 187 -8.73 10.93 -4.09
N GLU A 188 -9.63 9.97 -4.36
CA GLU A 188 -10.87 9.77 -3.63
C GLU A 188 -10.77 8.56 -2.69
N ARG A 189 -10.17 7.46 -3.15
CA ARG A 189 -10.07 6.18 -2.40
C ARG A 189 -8.74 6.01 -1.70
N TRP A 190 -7.74 6.84 -2.03
CA TRP A 190 -6.38 6.80 -1.49
C TRP A 190 -5.63 5.49 -1.76
N LEU A 191 -6.10 4.67 -2.71
CA LEU A 191 -5.44 3.43 -3.08
C LEU A 191 -4.34 3.69 -4.13
N PRO A 192 -3.20 2.98 -4.07
CA PRO A 192 -2.22 3.00 -5.15
C PRO A 192 -2.82 2.28 -6.37
N LEU A 193 -2.92 2.98 -7.49
CA LEU A 193 -3.40 2.43 -8.76
C LEU A 193 -2.25 1.85 -9.58
N LYS A 194 -1.10 2.53 -9.56
CA LYS A 194 0.11 2.17 -10.29
C LYS A 194 1.33 2.70 -9.55
N GLU A 195 2.44 1.97 -9.63
CA GLU A 195 3.75 2.47 -9.20
C GLU A 195 4.82 2.09 -10.22
N GLU A 196 5.72 3.01 -10.52
CA GLU A 196 6.89 2.79 -11.36
C GLU A 196 8.16 2.98 -10.54
N TYR A 197 9.02 1.99 -10.53
CA TYR A 197 10.28 1.99 -9.81
C TYR A 197 11.44 2.15 -10.79
N PHE A 198 12.44 2.89 -10.38
CA PHE A 198 13.64 3.17 -11.17
C PHE A 198 14.88 2.78 -10.39
N ASP A 199 15.84 2.11 -11.05
CA ASP A 199 17.10 1.72 -10.45
C ASP A 199 18.06 2.91 -10.20
N ALA A 200 19.25 2.64 -9.68
CA ALA A 200 20.25 3.67 -9.39
C ALA A 200 20.73 4.44 -10.63
N ARG A 201 20.57 3.87 -11.83
CA ARG A 201 20.86 4.50 -13.13
C ARG A 201 19.66 5.21 -13.72
N ASN A 202 18.57 5.34 -12.96
CA ASN A 202 17.29 5.88 -13.40
C ASN A 202 16.65 5.12 -14.58
N GLN A 203 16.96 3.82 -14.72
CA GLN A 203 16.33 2.96 -15.71
C GLN A 203 15.07 2.31 -15.09
N PRO A 204 14.01 2.09 -15.87
CA PRO A 204 12.83 1.38 -15.38
C PRO A 204 13.21 -0.01 -14.82
N LEU A 205 12.78 -0.25 -13.58
CA LEU A 205 13.10 -1.48 -12.84
C LEU A 205 11.89 -2.41 -12.76
N ARG A 206 10.81 -1.93 -12.18
CA ARG A 206 9.57 -2.71 -12.01
C ARG A 206 8.35 -1.80 -11.96
N THR A 207 7.19 -2.39 -12.25
CA THR A 207 5.90 -1.69 -12.22
C THR A 207 4.90 -2.49 -11.39
N PHE A 208 4.27 -1.83 -10.42
CA PHE A 208 3.08 -2.31 -9.73
C PHE A 208 1.83 -1.79 -10.43
N THR A 209 0.78 -2.62 -10.50
CA THR A 209 -0.55 -2.24 -10.97
C THR A 209 -1.62 -2.81 -10.05
N ALA A 210 -2.61 -1.99 -9.70
CA ALA A 210 -3.86 -2.45 -9.10
C ALA A 210 -4.80 -2.88 -10.23
N ASP A 211 -4.84 -4.19 -10.52
CA ASP A 211 -5.56 -4.72 -11.67
C ASP A 211 -7.08 -4.76 -11.44
N LYS A 212 -7.51 -4.87 -10.18
CA LYS A 212 -8.93 -4.87 -9.80
C LYS A 212 -9.12 -4.23 -8.44
N VAL A 213 -10.00 -3.22 -8.39
CA VAL A 213 -10.40 -2.54 -7.15
C VAL A 213 -11.90 -2.72 -6.96
N GLU A 214 -12.33 -3.23 -5.82
CA GLU A 214 -13.72 -3.47 -5.46
C GLU A 214 -14.03 -2.95 -4.06
N GLN A 215 -15.29 -2.72 -3.78
CA GLN A 215 -15.74 -2.43 -2.43
C GLN A 215 -16.06 -3.75 -1.71
N THR A 216 -15.32 -4.02 -0.62
CA THR A 216 -15.52 -5.17 0.26
C THR A 216 -16.03 -4.67 1.61
N GLY A 217 -17.32 -4.83 1.87
CA GLY A 217 -17.98 -4.20 3.01
C GLY A 217 -17.91 -2.68 2.92
N LYS A 218 -17.26 -2.04 3.89
CA LYS A 218 -17.05 -0.58 3.92
C LYS A 218 -15.74 -0.14 3.28
N GLN A 219 -14.85 -1.08 2.93
CA GLN A 219 -13.49 -0.79 2.51
C GLN A 219 -13.35 -0.90 0.98
N TRP A 220 -12.70 0.08 0.35
CA TRP A 220 -12.19 -0.08 -1.00
C TRP A 220 -10.95 -0.96 -0.95
N THR A 221 -10.93 -2.03 -1.74
CA THR A 221 -9.92 -3.08 -1.65
C THR A 221 -9.33 -3.38 -3.02
N VAL A 222 -8.02 -3.48 -3.12
CA VAL A 222 -7.33 -3.99 -4.31
C VAL A 222 -7.44 -5.51 -4.30
N MET A 223 -8.39 -6.07 -5.06
CA MET A 223 -8.67 -7.51 -5.13
C MET A 223 -7.77 -8.26 -6.11
N ALA A 224 -7.16 -7.56 -7.06
CA ALA A 224 -6.10 -8.12 -7.89
C ALA A 224 -5.02 -7.06 -8.13
N ARG A 225 -3.77 -7.52 -8.12
CA ARG A 225 -2.59 -6.68 -8.36
C ARG A 225 -1.48 -7.46 -9.03
N SER A 226 -0.63 -6.76 -9.75
CA SER A 226 0.53 -7.36 -10.36
C SER A 226 1.80 -6.54 -10.10
N MET A 227 2.94 -7.22 -10.14
CA MET A 227 4.28 -6.62 -10.16
C MET A 227 5.03 -7.19 -11.34
N LYS A 228 5.47 -6.35 -12.26
CA LYS A 228 6.26 -6.73 -13.43
C LYS A 228 7.69 -6.20 -13.26
N ASN A 229 8.65 -7.09 -13.28
CA ASN A 229 10.06 -6.73 -13.37
C ASN A 229 10.42 -6.48 -14.85
N LEU A 230 10.80 -5.25 -15.17
CA LEU A 230 11.06 -4.82 -16.55
C LEU A 230 12.43 -5.24 -17.06
N GLN A 231 13.37 -5.52 -16.15
CA GLN A 231 14.73 -5.93 -16.50
C GLN A 231 14.85 -7.44 -16.71
N SER A 232 14.13 -8.24 -15.92
CA SER A 232 14.10 -9.71 -16.05
C SER A 232 12.93 -10.24 -16.87
N ALA A 233 11.95 -9.38 -17.24
CA ALA A 233 10.69 -9.73 -17.86
C ALA A 233 9.84 -10.75 -17.07
N HIS A 234 10.15 -10.97 -15.80
CA HIS A 234 9.37 -11.78 -14.88
C HIS A 234 8.19 -10.94 -14.35
N ARG A 235 7.06 -11.58 -14.03
CA ARG A 235 5.94 -10.91 -13.39
C ARG A 235 5.25 -11.81 -12.37
N THR A 236 4.69 -11.18 -11.35
CA THR A 236 3.86 -11.83 -10.34
C THR A 236 2.48 -11.22 -10.34
N GLU A 237 1.46 -12.06 -10.44
CA GLU A 237 0.05 -11.69 -10.31
C GLU A 237 -0.50 -12.22 -8.99
N VAL A 238 -1.25 -11.39 -8.26
CA VAL A 238 -1.87 -11.73 -6.97
C VAL A 238 -3.36 -11.45 -7.05
N VAL A 239 -4.16 -12.46 -6.75
CA VAL A 239 -5.62 -12.36 -6.68
C VAL A 239 -6.08 -12.75 -5.29
N TYR A 240 -6.85 -11.88 -4.66
CA TYR A 240 -7.55 -12.17 -3.42
C TYR A 240 -8.90 -12.81 -3.76
N GLN A 241 -8.99 -14.14 -3.60
CA GLN A 241 -10.21 -14.89 -3.89
C GLN A 241 -11.32 -14.62 -2.86
N ALA A 242 -10.91 -14.32 -1.62
CA ALA A 242 -11.78 -13.87 -0.54
C ALA A 242 -11.00 -12.88 0.34
N MET A 243 -11.68 -11.85 0.81
CA MET A 243 -11.17 -10.87 1.76
C MET A 243 -12.24 -10.61 2.81
N GLU A 244 -11.93 -10.86 4.06
CA GLU A 244 -12.81 -10.65 5.20
C GLU A 244 -12.15 -9.66 6.15
N TYR A 245 -12.90 -8.64 6.56
CA TYR A 245 -12.46 -7.61 7.50
C TYR A 245 -13.16 -7.78 8.85
N ASP A 246 -12.50 -7.35 9.90
CA ASP A 246 -13.07 -7.24 11.26
C ASP A 246 -13.66 -8.55 11.79
N ILE A 247 -12.96 -9.68 11.56
CA ILE A 247 -13.38 -11.03 11.97
C ILE A 247 -12.99 -11.38 13.41
N GLY A 248 -12.32 -10.48 14.13
CA GLY A 248 -11.97 -10.64 15.53
C GLY A 248 -10.71 -11.47 15.78
N LEU A 249 -9.70 -11.35 14.89
CA LEU A 249 -8.40 -11.99 15.13
C LEU A 249 -7.77 -11.50 16.44
N LYS A 250 -7.12 -12.41 17.16
CA LYS A 250 -6.41 -12.09 18.39
C LYS A 250 -4.90 -12.08 18.16
N GLN A 251 -4.21 -11.25 18.94
CA GLN A 251 -2.76 -11.08 18.79
C GLN A 251 -1.96 -12.36 19.09
N ASP A 252 -2.47 -13.24 19.93
CA ASP A 252 -1.81 -14.48 20.39
C ASP A 252 -1.50 -15.48 19.26
N ILE A 253 -2.21 -15.39 18.14
CA ILE A 253 -1.93 -16.23 16.96
C ILE A 253 -0.74 -15.74 16.12
N PHE A 254 -0.23 -14.54 16.36
CA PHE A 254 0.89 -13.95 15.60
C PHE A 254 2.21 -14.11 16.36
N THR A 255 2.57 -15.36 16.71
CA THR A 255 3.78 -15.70 17.43
C THR A 255 4.67 -16.67 16.65
N GLU A 256 5.95 -16.73 16.97
CA GLU A 256 6.90 -17.65 16.33
C GLU A 256 6.52 -19.14 16.50
N ARG A 257 5.77 -19.49 17.56
CA ARG A 257 5.23 -20.83 17.75
C ARG A 257 4.41 -21.29 16.54
N TYR A 258 3.54 -20.40 16.03
CA TYR A 258 2.66 -20.72 14.92
C TYR A 258 3.35 -20.80 13.55
N LEU A 259 4.63 -20.44 13.47
CA LEU A 259 5.40 -20.70 12.26
C LEU A 259 5.56 -22.19 11.96
N ARG A 260 5.68 -23.03 13.00
CA ARG A 260 5.81 -24.49 12.85
C ARG A 260 4.47 -25.21 12.92
N ASP A 261 3.55 -24.68 13.71
CA ASP A 261 2.22 -25.27 13.96
C ASP A 261 1.15 -24.22 13.65
N ALA A 262 0.78 -24.16 12.37
CA ALA A 262 -0.12 -23.12 11.86
C ALA A 262 -1.45 -23.10 12.63
N PRO A 263 -2.04 -21.89 12.87
CA PRO A 263 -3.30 -21.73 13.60
C PRO A 263 -4.47 -22.24 12.74
N ALA A 264 -4.72 -23.55 12.76
CA ALA A 264 -5.62 -24.27 11.84
C ALA A 264 -7.02 -23.64 11.74
N GLN A 265 -7.53 -23.08 12.83
CA GLN A 265 -8.83 -22.40 12.88
C GLN A 265 -8.91 -21.21 11.89
N TRP A 266 -7.79 -20.55 11.63
CA TRP A 266 -7.75 -19.30 10.86
C TRP A 266 -7.21 -19.48 9.44
N VAL A 267 -6.40 -20.51 9.21
CA VAL A 267 -5.75 -20.71 7.90
C VAL A 267 -6.39 -21.79 7.04
N ARG A 268 -7.30 -22.58 7.57
CA ARG A 268 -8.04 -23.64 6.82
C ARG A 268 -9.33 -23.15 6.22
#